data_017508aaf53905f56636c8cc4bbff98a
#
_entry.id   017508aaf53905f56636c8cc4bbff98a
#
_cell.length_a   1.000
_cell.length_b   1.000
_cell.length_c   1.000
_cell.angle_alpha   90.00
_cell.angle_beta   90.00
_cell.angle_gamma   90.00
#
_symmetry.space_group_name_H-M   'P 1'
#
loop_
_entity.id
_entity.type
_entity.pdbx_description
1 polymer ?
#
loop_
_entity_poly.entity_id
_entity_poly.type
_entity_poly.pdbx_seq_one_letter_code
_entity_poly.pdbx_strand_id
1 'polypeptide(L)'
;MDFPRLTAVRKCGDEALKAKMQGVWNGCKKTAKGFDEVFSVTSAEAMEDLRAMAPAMLALLKLTADFSRAYQEEKRRRNAADFSNQEHEAIDLLLGADGQPTDLARTVSQRYREIMVDEYQDTNEVQNCIFSAISREGKNLFTVGDVKQSIYRFRLADPRIFLDHYLRYPHAADAAEGESAKLLLSKNFRSRDTVLDAANFVFRNVLSREMGELDYGEDESLHVGASYPENPDCCTEFHFVEMSAQESDTEKLRAARAEASFVADYIQRLIAGGFTVQDDKTHEPRAVREEDIVILMRSPRTRLADYRRALESRG
;
A
#
# COMPACT_ATOMS: atom_id res chain seq x y z
N MET A 1 -6.20 -27.52 -26.56
CA MET A 1 -6.24 -26.75 -27.83
C MET A 1 -4.97 -27.03 -28.66
N ASP A 2 -5.08 -27.59 -29.84
CA ASP A 2 -3.92 -27.80 -30.71
C ASP A 2 -3.54 -26.49 -31.41
N PHE A 3 -2.44 -25.89 -30.97
CA PHE A 3 -1.97 -24.62 -31.51
C PHE A 3 -1.14 -24.88 -32.77
N PRO A 4 -1.48 -24.30 -33.93
CA PRO A 4 -0.82 -24.62 -35.20
C PRO A 4 0.69 -24.33 -35.11
N ARG A 5 1.49 -25.14 -35.82
CA ARG A 5 2.94 -24.91 -35.90
C ARG A 5 3.25 -23.75 -36.84
N LEU A 6 4.16 -22.85 -36.43
CA LEU A 6 4.72 -21.88 -37.37
C LEU A 6 5.41 -22.59 -38.53
N THR A 7 5.03 -22.20 -39.74
CA THR A 7 5.71 -22.71 -40.94
C THR A 7 7.15 -22.21 -40.96
N ALA A 8 8.10 -23.12 -41.15
CA ALA A 8 9.52 -22.77 -41.23
C ALA A 8 9.77 -21.86 -42.45
N VAL A 9 10.11 -20.62 -42.22
CA VAL A 9 10.53 -19.68 -43.27
C VAL A 9 11.99 -19.99 -43.62
N ARG A 10 12.18 -20.69 -44.76
CA ARG A 10 13.51 -20.96 -45.31
C ARG A 10 13.98 -19.68 -46.02
N LYS A 11 15.15 -19.13 -45.63
CA LYS A 11 15.81 -17.92 -46.17
C LYS A 11 15.13 -16.59 -45.70
N CYS A 12 14.88 -16.44 -44.44
CA CYS A 12 14.63 -15.13 -43.89
C CYS A 12 16.00 -14.41 -43.72
N GLY A 13 16.18 -13.29 -44.41
CA GLY A 13 17.42 -12.50 -44.32
C GLY A 13 17.48 -11.60 -43.05
N ASP A 14 16.43 -11.58 -42.25
CA ASP A 14 16.33 -10.80 -41.03
C ASP A 14 16.07 -11.72 -39.80
N GLU A 15 17.15 -12.09 -39.15
CA GLU A 15 17.10 -12.95 -37.95
C GLU A 15 16.44 -12.22 -36.74
N ALA A 16 16.52 -10.89 -36.67
CA ALA A 16 15.89 -10.12 -35.60
C ALA A 16 14.35 -10.13 -35.73
N LEU A 17 13.83 -9.97 -36.92
CA LEU A 17 12.41 -10.07 -37.20
C LEU A 17 11.88 -11.47 -36.94
N LYS A 18 12.64 -12.51 -37.32
CA LYS A 18 12.30 -13.89 -37.05
C LYS A 18 12.23 -14.20 -35.54
N ALA A 19 13.18 -13.71 -34.76
CA ALA A 19 13.18 -13.85 -33.30
C ALA A 19 11.98 -13.14 -32.67
N LYS A 20 11.65 -11.95 -33.14
CA LYS A 20 10.47 -11.18 -32.68
C LYS A 20 9.15 -11.92 -32.98
N MET A 21 9.00 -12.46 -34.20
CA MET A 21 7.82 -13.25 -34.56
C MET A 21 7.70 -14.52 -33.75
N GLN A 22 8.81 -15.21 -33.48
CA GLN A 22 8.83 -16.39 -32.62
C GLN A 22 8.46 -16.06 -31.18
N GLY A 23 8.91 -14.92 -30.67
CA GLY A 23 8.55 -14.41 -29.34
C GLY A 23 7.05 -14.14 -29.20
N VAL A 24 6.47 -13.42 -30.17
CA VAL A 24 5.03 -13.16 -30.22
C VAL A 24 4.24 -14.46 -30.28
N TRP A 25 4.65 -15.39 -31.14
CA TRP A 25 3.97 -16.68 -31.28
C TRP A 25 4.02 -17.53 -30.00
N ASN A 26 5.18 -17.57 -29.33
CA ASN A 26 5.32 -18.25 -28.05
C ASN A 26 4.47 -17.59 -26.96
N GLY A 27 4.35 -16.27 -26.97
CA GLY A 27 3.45 -15.52 -26.08
C GLY A 27 1.99 -15.92 -26.30
N CYS A 28 1.50 -15.87 -27.55
CA CYS A 28 0.16 -16.32 -27.90
C CYS A 28 -0.11 -17.77 -27.50
N LYS A 29 0.84 -18.66 -27.73
CA LYS A 29 0.74 -20.08 -27.35
C LYS A 29 0.65 -20.25 -25.82
N LYS A 30 1.42 -19.49 -25.06
CA LYS A 30 1.38 -19.50 -23.58
C LYS A 30 0.02 -19.03 -23.08
N THR A 31 -0.50 -17.91 -23.64
CA THR A 31 -1.82 -17.38 -23.30
C THR A 31 -2.93 -18.37 -23.65
N ALA A 32 -2.89 -18.97 -24.87
CA ALA A 32 -3.88 -19.97 -25.29
C ALA A 32 -3.88 -21.20 -24.38
N LYS A 33 -2.70 -21.67 -23.94
CA LYS A 33 -2.60 -22.76 -22.96
C LYS A 33 -3.17 -22.40 -21.59
N GLY A 34 -3.08 -21.14 -21.16
CA GLY A 34 -3.71 -20.68 -19.93
C GLY A 34 -5.24 -20.82 -19.93
N PHE A 35 -5.85 -20.75 -21.12
CA PHE A 35 -7.30 -21.00 -21.26
C PHE A 35 -7.68 -22.48 -21.11
N ASP A 36 -6.75 -23.42 -21.27
CA ASP A 36 -7.05 -24.86 -21.08
C ASP A 36 -7.45 -25.16 -19.63
N GLU A 37 -6.93 -24.40 -18.64
CA GLU A 37 -7.34 -24.53 -17.23
C GLU A 37 -8.78 -23.98 -17.01
N VAL A 38 -9.10 -22.86 -17.65
CA VAL A 38 -10.42 -22.20 -17.50
C VAL A 38 -11.51 -22.97 -18.23
N PHE A 39 -11.21 -23.55 -19.40
CA PHE A 39 -12.13 -24.30 -20.26
C PHE A 39 -11.89 -25.81 -20.22
N SER A 40 -11.33 -26.32 -19.12
CA SER A 40 -11.01 -27.75 -18.94
C SER A 40 -12.26 -28.64 -18.85
N VAL A 41 -13.38 -28.06 -18.45
CA VAL A 41 -14.67 -28.77 -18.30
C VAL A 41 -15.74 -28.18 -19.18
N THR A 42 -16.71 -28.99 -19.58
CA THR A 42 -17.88 -28.51 -20.31
C THR A 42 -18.83 -27.73 -19.39
N SER A 43 -19.70 -26.89 -19.96
CA SER A 43 -20.71 -26.17 -19.19
C SER A 43 -21.64 -27.11 -18.40
N ALA A 44 -21.90 -28.32 -18.92
CA ALA A 44 -22.71 -29.31 -18.25
C ALA A 44 -22.00 -29.87 -17.01
N GLU A 45 -20.72 -30.24 -17.11
CA GLU A 45 -19.89 -30.70 -16.01
C GLU A 45 -19.71 -29.59 -14.96
N ALA A 46 -19.42 -28.35 -15.36
CA ALA A 46 -19.34 -27.21 -14.46
C ALA A 46 -20.64 -26.97 -13.69
N MET A 47 -21.81 -27.15 -14.33
CA MET A 47 -23.12 -27.06 -13.67
C MET A 47 -23.37 -28.21 -12.72
N GLU A 48 -22.86 -29.38 -12.99
CA GLU A 48 -22.96 -30.55 -12.08
C GLU A 48 -22.08 -30.36 -10.85
N ASP A 49 -20.84 -29.85 -11.03
CA ASP A 49 -19.95 -29.48 -9.94
C ASP A 49 -20.57 -28.40 -9.04
N LEU A 50 -21.13 -27.35 -9.62
CA LEU A 50 -21.85 -26.30 -8.89
C LEU A 50 -23.02 -26.88 -8.05
N ARG A 51 -23.80 -27.79 -8.64
CA ARG A 51 -24.91 -28.47 -7.91
C ARG A 51 -24.38 -29.33 -6.77
N ALA A 52 -23.27 -30.02 -6.99
CA ALA A 52 -22.64 -30.84 -5.94
C ALA A 52 -22.07 -29.99 -4.79
N MET A 53 -21.54 -28.79 -5.10
CA MET A 53 -21.00 -27.85 -4.12
C MET A 53 -22.08 -27.03 -3.40
N ALA A 54 -23.24 -26.83 -4.03
CA ALA A 54 -24.29 -25.94 -3.52
C ALA A 54 -24.73 -26.27 -2.07
N PRO A 55 -24.93 -27.51 -1.64
CA PRO A 55 -25.32 -27.81 -0.27
C PRO A 55 -24.30 -27.35 0.74
N ALA A 56 -22.99 -27.56 0.49
CA ALA A 56 -21.91 -27.13 1.37
C ALA A 56 -21.81 -25.59 1.43
N MET A 57 -21.95 -24.91 0.29
CA MET A 57 -21.94 -23.45 0.22
C MET A 57 -23.15 -22.84 0.95
N LEU A 58 -24.33 -23.41 0.77
CA LEU A 58 -25.54 -22.97 1.47
C LEU A 58 -25.43 -23.20 2.99
N ALA A 59 -24.84 -24.32 3.40
CA ALA A 59 -24.58 -24.59 4.83
C ALA A 59 -23.58 -23.58 5.42
N LEU A 60 -22.54 -23.23 4.68
CA LEU A 60 -21.56 -22.20 5.08
C LEU A 60 -22.21 -20.82 5.21
N LEU A 61 -23.01 -20.41 4.23
CA LEU A 61 -23.75 -19.14 4.27
C LEU A 61 -24.69 -19.07 5.45
N LYS A 62 -25.43 -20.18 5.71
CA LYS A 62 -26.30 -20.27 6.88
C LYS A 62 -25.52 -20.17 8.18
N LEU A 63 -24.42 -20.90 8.31
CA LEU A 63 -23.55 -20.86 9.50
C LEU A 63 -23.01 -19.44 9.74
N THR A 64 -22.59 -18.76 8.68
CA THR A 64 -22.11 -17.37 8.76
C THR A 64 -23.21 -16.43 9.25
N ALA A 65 -24.44 -16.57 8.72
CA ALA A 65 -25.58 -15.76 9.15
C ALA A 65 -25.97 -16.03 10.62
N ASP A 66 -25.98 -17.30 11.02
CA ASP A 66 -26.30 -17.71 12.40
C ASP A 66 -25.21 -17.22 13.38
N PHE A 67 -23.92 -17.32 13.00
CA PHE A 67 -22.82 -16.77 13.77
C PHE A 67 -22.95 -15.25 13.92
N SER A 68 -23.20 -14.53 12.83
CA SER A 68 -23.36 -13.07 12.87
C SER A 68 -24.47 -12.64 13.83
N ARG A 69 -25.61 -13.35 13.78
CA ARG A 69 -26.73 -13.09 14.69
C ARG A 69 -26.36 -13.33 16.14
N ALA A 70 -25.81 -14.50 16.45
CA ALA A 70 -25.38 -14.85 17.79
C ALA A 70 -24.30 -13.89 18.33
N TYR A 71 -23.38 -13.47 17.49
CA TYR A 71 -22.35 -12.52 17.86
C TYR A 71 -22.93 -11.13 18.20
N GLN A 72 -23.90 -10.64 17.41
CA GLN A 72 -24.60 -9.39 17.71
C GLN A 72 -25.42 -9.47 19.00
N GLU A 73 -26.13 -10.58 19.23
CA GLU A 73 -26.88 -10.82 20.47
C GLU A 73 -25.96 -10.84 21.70
N GLU A 74 -24.80 -11.49 21.60
CA GLU A 74 -23.83 -11.55 22.68
C GLU A 74 -23.20 -10.19 22.97
N LYS A 75 -22.90 -9.39 21.94
CA LYS A 75 -22.42 -8.01 22.10
C LYS A 75 -23.46 -7.16 22.85
N ARG A 76 -24.73 -7.23 22.45
CA ARG A 76 -25.83 -6.51 23.14
C ARG A 76 -25.95 -6.94 24.60
N ARG A 77 -25.87 -8.27 24.87
CA ARG A 77 -25.92 -8.81 26.23
C ARG A 77 -24.77 -8.30 27.12
N ARG A 78 -23.58 -8.07 26.52
CA ARG A 78 -22.40 -7.54 27.21
C ARG A 78 -22.33 -6.01 27.22
N ASN A 79 -23.26 -5.34 26.60
CA ASN A 79 -23.21 -3.89 26.35
C ASN A 79 -21.87 -3.47 25.73
N ALA A 80 -21.42 -4.21 24.71
CA ALA A 80 -20.16 -4.03 24.02
C ALA A 80 -20.40 -3.75 22.53
N ALA A 81 -19.60 -2.86 21.97
CA ALA A 81 -19.54 -2.58 20.53
C ALA A 81 -18.08 -2.75 20.05
N ASP A 82 -17.88 -3.30 18.87
CA ASP A 82 -16.61 -3.25 18.19
C ASP A 82 -16.51 -1.98 17.30
N PHE A 83 -15.32 -1.72 16.75
CA PHE A 83 -15.11 -0.53 15.92
C PHE A 83 -16.03 -0.47 14.70
N SER A 84 -16.29 -1.63 14.06
CA SER A 84 -17.20 -1.71 12.93
C SER A 84 -18.65 -1.35 13.33
N ASN A 85 -19.10 -1.77 14.53
CA ASN A 85 -20.41 -1.35 15.04
C ASN A 85 -20.49 0.16 15.23
N GLN A 86 -19.45 0.77 15.82
CA GLN A 86 -19.44 2.24 16.06
C GLN A 86 -19.58 3.01 14.76
N GLU A 87 -18.85 2.58 13.71
CA GLU A 87 -18.92 3.21 12.38
C GLU A 87 -20.32 3.03 11.76
N HIS A 88 -20.89 1.83 11.76
CA HIS A 88 -22.21 1.58 11.17
C HIS A 88 -23.34 2.23 11.96
N GLU A 89 -23.31 2.19 13.28
CA GLU A 89 -24.28 2.88 14.12
C GLU A 89 -24.20 4.40 13.92
N ALA A 90 -23.00 4.95 13.70
CA ALA A 90 -22.85 6.36 13.36
C ALA A 90 -23.51 6.68 12.01
N ILE A 91 -23.36 5.82 10.99
CA ILE A 91 -24.04 5.99 9.70
C ILE A 91 -25.56 5.93 9.88
N ASP A 92 -26.09 4.94 10.61
CA ASP A 92 -27.53 4.80 10.86
C ASP A 92 -28.12 6.02 11.55
N LEU A 93 -27.36 6.72 12.38
CA LEU A 93 -27.77 7.95 13.05
C LEU A 93 -27.65 9.19 12.15
N LEU A 94 -26.63 9.24 11.30
CA LEU A 94 -26.25 10.42 10.54
C LEU A 94 -26.87 10.46 9.15
N LEU A 95 -27.19 9.32 8.54
CA LEU A 95 -27.76 9.22 7.21
C LEU A 95 -29.17 8.63 7.25
N GLY A 96 -30.09 9.23 6.51
CA GLY A 96 -31.42 8.69 6.29
C GLY A 96 -31.42 7.52 5.29
N ALA A 97 -32.56 6.86 5.15
CA ALA A 97 -32.74 5.78 4.19
C ALA A 97 -32.56 6.23 2.72
N ASP A 98 -32.64 7.51 2.46
CA ASP A 98 -32.38 8.18 1.18
C ASP A 98 -30.91 8.54 0.97
N GLY A 99 -30.02 8.20 1.94
CA GLY A 99 -28.62 8.55 1.94
C GLY A 99 -28.31 10.02 2.22
N GLN A 100 -29.33 10.80 2.63
CA GLN A 100 -29.14 12.22 2.95
C GLN A 100 -28.87 12.43 4.45
N PRO A 101 -28.11 13.48 4.82
CA PRO A 101 -27.86 13.81 6.22
C PRO A 101 -29.16 14.02 6.99
N THR A 102 -29.28 13.37 8.16
CA THR A 102 -30.40 13.53 9.10
C THR A 102 -30.38 14.90 9.78
N ASP A 103 -31.45 15.25 10.49
CA ASP A 103 -31.47 16.47 11.32
C ASP A 103 -30.42 16.44 12.42
N LEU A 104 -30.11 15.23 12.93
CA LEU A 104 -29.00 15.03 13.87
C LEU A 104 -27.67 15.38 13.21
N ALA A 105 -27.40 14.87 12.01
CA ALA A 105 -26.19 15.19 11.26
C ALA A 105 -26.05 16.69 11.01
N ARG A 106 -27.13 17.35 10.59
CA ARG A 106 -27.17 18.81 10.40
C ARG A 106 -26.86 19.56 11.70
N THR A 107 -27.41 19.10 12.82
CA THR A 107 -27.13 19.69 14.14
C THR A 107 -25.66 19.50 14.53
N VAL A 108 -25.10 18.30 14.30
CA VAL A 108 -23.70 18.01 14.57
C VAL A 108 -22.77 18.84 13.69
N SER A 109 -23.08 18.99 12.40
CA SER A 109 -22.26 19.75 11.45
C SER A 109 -22.09 21.24 11.85
N GLN A 110 -23.09 21.82 12.55
CA GLN A 110 -23.02 23.19 13.02
C GLN A 110 -22.12 23.37 14.24
N ARG A 111 -21.77 22.29 14.96
CA ARG A 111 -20.85 22.35 16.10
C ARG A 111 -19.40 22.55 15.69
N TYR A 112 -19.06 22.15 14.48
CA TYR A 112 -17.69 22.22 13.98
C TYR A 112 -17.55 23.39 13.01
N ARG A 113 -16.62 24.28 13.30
CA ARG A 113 -16.24 25.33 12.37
C ARG A 113 -15.50 24.74 11.19
N GLU A 114 -14.59 23.83 11.47
CA GLU A 114 -13.77 23.11 10.52
C GLU A 114 -13.60 21.66 10.98
N ILE A 115 -13.53 20.74 10.03
CA ILE A 115 -13.26 19.32 10.22
C ILE A 115 -11.97 19.03 9.48
N MET A 116 -10.95 18.61 10.21
CA MET A 116 -9.64 18.29 9.66
C MET A 116 -9.38 16.79 9.80
N VAL A 117 -9.07 16.13 8.68
CA VAL A 117 -8.79 14.69 8.64
C VAL A 117 -7.41 14.49 8.06
N ASP A 118 -6.55 13.88 8.86
CA ASP A 118 -5.18 13.48 8.46
C ASP A 118 -5.16 12.05 7.94
N GLU A 119 -4.10 11.69 7.19
CA GLU A 119 -3.92 10.37 6.57
C GLU A 119 -5.16 9.91 5.77
N TYR A 120 -5.75 10.82 5.01
CA TYR A 120 -7.03 10.59 4.35
C TYR A 120 -6.98 9.46 3.32
N GLN A 121 -5.82 9.10 2.78
CA GLN A 121 -5.61 7.94 1.91
C GLN A 121 -5.91 6.60 2.60
N ASP A 122 -5.94 6.57 3.94
CA ASP A 122 -6.25 5.38 4.73
C ASP A 122 -7.72 5.33 5.19
N THR A 123 -8.54 6.26 4.69
CA THR A 123 -9.98 6.32 4.98
C THR A 123 -10.72 5.24 4.19
N ASN A 124 -11.70 4.60 4.82
CA ASN A 124 -12.64 3.70 4.15
C ASN A 124 -13.92 4.46 3.75
N GLU A 125 -14.76 3.78 2.96
CA GLU A 125 -16.01 4.38 2.45
C GLU A 125 -16.99 4.76 3.57
N VAL A 126 -17.05 3.95 4.64
CA VAL A 126 -17.91 4.20 5.81
C VAL A 126 -17.48 5.48 6.53
N GLN A 127 -16.18 5.64 6.79
CA GLN A 127 -15.61 6.82 7.41
C GLN A 127 -15.82 8.06 6.53
N ASN A 128 -15.62 7.94 5.23
CA ASN A 128 -15.87 9.02 4.28
C ASN A 128 -17.33 9.49 4.30
N CYS A 129 -18.29 8.55 4.38
CA CYS A 129 -19.70 8.87 4.54
C CYS A 129 -19.98 9.64 5.84
N ILE A 130 -19.35 9.22 6.95
CA ILE A 130 -19.48 9.92 8.25
C ILE A 130 -18.95 11.36 8.13
N PHE A 131 -17.73 11.55 7.60
CA PHE A 131 -17.15 12.89 7.44
C PHE A 131 -18.00 13.77 6.54
N SER A 132 -18.52 13.23 5.45
CA SER A 132 -19.42 13.94 4.54
C SER A 132 -20.73 14.35 5.24
N ALA A 133 -21.35 13.44 6.01
CA ALA A 133 -22.61 13.68 6.69
C ALA A 133 -22.53 14.78 7.76
N ILE A 134 -21.40 14.89 8.47
CA ILE A 134 -21.18 15.91 9.49
C ILE A 134 -20.51 17.18 8.97
N SER A 135 -20.16 17.22 7.69
CA SER A 135 -19.67 18.44 7.04
C SER A 135 -20.81 19.30 6.54
N ARG A 136 -20.53 20.57 6.26
CA ARG A 136 -21.47 21.50 5.63
C ARG A 136 -21.35 21.46 4.12
N GLU A 137 -21.80 20.36 3.51
CA GLU A 137 -21.64 20.09 2.07
C GLU A 137 -20.17 20.10 1.62
N GLY A 138 -19.27 19.65 2.50
CA GLY A 138 -17.82 19.67 2.24
C GLY A 138 -17.13 21.03 2.46
N LYS A 139 -17.89 22.12 2.66
CA LYS A 139 -17.32 23.51 2.72
C LYS A 139 -16.42 23.76 3.93
N ASN A 140 -16.48 22.91 4.94
CA ASN A 140 -15.64 22.99 6.14
C ASN A 140 -14.83 21.71 6.36
N LEU A 141 -14.63 20.91 5.32
CA LEU A 141 -13.83 19.68 5.37
C LEU A 141 -12.45 19.95 4.76
N PHE A 142 -11.41 19.76 5.56
CA PHE A 142 -10.02 19.85 5.18
C PHE A 142 -9.38 18.47 5.33
N THR A 143 -8.91 17.90 4.21
CA THR A 143 -8.32 16.57 4.19
C THR A 143 -6.85 16.65 3.82
N VAL A 144 -6.01 15.94 4.54
CA VAL A 144 -4.57 15.82 4.28
C VAL A 144 -4.22 14.36 4.08
N GLY A 145 -3.34 14.07 3.15
CA GLY A 145 -2.91 12.71 2.89
C GLY A 145 -1.89 12.62 1.75
N ASP A 146 -1.41 11.42 1.54
CA ASP A 146 -0.51 11.09 0.44
C ASP A 146 -0.87 9.72 -0.13
N VAL A 147 -1.43 9.68 -1.34
CA VAL A 147 -1.84 8.44 -2.02
C VAL A 147 -0.71 7.41 -2.09
N LYS A 148 0.55 7.88 -2.23
CA LYS A 148 1.75 7.02 -2.28
C LYS A 148 2.01 6.27 -0.98
N GLN A 149 1.48 6.75 0.15
CA GLN A 149 1.63 6.17 1.48
C GLN A 149 0.46 5.27 1.89
N SER A 150 -0.50 5.00 0.99
CA SER A 150 -1.61 4.11 1.28
C SER A 150 -1.14 2.65 1.42
N ILE A 151 -1.11 2.17 2.66
CA ILE A 151 -0.67 0.81 3.01
C ILE A 151 -1.73 0.00 3.77
N TYR A 152 -2.94 0.56 3.99
CA TYR A 152 -3.99 -0.05 4.82
C TYR A 152 -5.17 -0.62 4.02
N ARG A 153 -5.00 -0.95 2.73
CA ARG A 153 -6.04 -1.63 1.92
C ARG A 153 -6.55 -2.92 2.57
N PHE A 154 -5.68 -3.67 3.24
CA PHE A 154 -6.07 -4.88 3.98
C PHE A 154 -6.98 -4.59 5.19
N ARG A 155 -7.15 -3.32 5.57
CA ARG A 155 -8.11 -2.81 6.56
C ARG A 155 -9.28 -2.08 5.92
N LEU A 156 -9.55 -2.33 4.65
CA LEU A 156 -10.62 -1.74 3.86
C LEU A 156 -10.43 -0.25 3.54
N ALA A 157 -9.24 0.32 3.74
CA ALA A 157 -8.92 1.66 3.25
C ALA A 157 -9.05 1.70 1.72
N ASP A 158 -9.66 2.75 1.20
CA ASP A 158 -9.79 2.98 -0.25
C ASP A 158 -9.12 4.30 -0.66
N PRO A 159 -7.86 4.25 -1.10
CA PRO A 159 -7.15 5.46 -1.52
C PRO A 159 -7.78 6.16 -2.71
N ARG A 160 -8.69 5.50 -3.46
CA ARG A 160 -9.39 6.11 -4.58
C ARG A 160 -10.28 7.27 -4.14
N ILE A 161 -10.78 7.25 -2.90
CA ILE A 161 -11.54 8.36 -2.32
C ILE A 161 -10.72 9.64 -2.32
N PHE A 162 -9.47 9.56 -1.84
CA PHE A 162 -8.58 10.72 -1.81
C PHE A 162 -8.03 11.05 -3.20
N LEU A 163 -7.72 10.05 -4.00
CA LEU A 163 -7.28 10.23 -5.39
C LEU A 163 -8.33 10.96 -6.24
N ASP A 164 -9.62 10.69 -6.02
CA ASP A 164 -10.69 11.40 -6.70
C ASP A 164 -10.70 12.90 -6.36
N HIS A 165 -10.48 13.27 -5.10
CA HIS A 165 -10.28 14.67 -4.71
C HIS A 165 -9.04 15.26 -5.39
N TYR A 166 -7.93 14.56 -5.38
CA TYR A 166 -6.67 14.98 -5.99
C TYR A 166 -6.81 15.26 -7.49
N LEU A 167 -7.52 14.39 -8.22
CA LEU A 167 -7.72 14.53 -9.67
C LEU A 167 -8.78 15.59 -10.04
N ARG A 168 -9.81 15.75 -9.20
CA ARG A 168 -10.95 16.61 -9.49
C ARG A 168 -10.71 18.07 -9.09
N TYR A 169 -10.03 18.32 -7.98
CA TYR A 169 -9.87 19.67 -7.47
C TYR A 169 -8.78 20.43 -8.23
N PRO A 170 -9.03 21.68 -8.65
CA PRO A 170 -8.00 22.53 -9.21
C PRO A 170 -6.92 22.87 -8.17
N HIS A 171 -5.79 23.33 -8.62
CA HIS A 171 -4.79 23.92 -7.71
C HIS A 171 -5.34 25.18 -7.06
N ALA A 172 -4.97 25.43 -5.81
CA ALA A 172 -5.49 26.58 -5.05
C ALA A 172 -5.21 27.95 -5.71
N ALA A 173 -4.17 28.02 -6.56
CA ALA A 173 -3.85 29.23 -7.34
C ALA A 173 -4.86 29.48 -8.48
N ASP A 174 -5.52 28.42 -8.96
CA ASP A 174 -6.43 28.45 -10.12
C ASP A 174 -7.91 28.33 -9.72
N ALA A 175 -8.18 28.04 -8.45
CA ALA A 175 -9.52 27.84 -7.93
C ALA A 175 -10.28 29.17 -7.77
N ALA A 176 -11.58 29.16 -8.08
CA ALA A 176 -12.47 30.29 -7.81
C ALA A 176 -12.77 30.42 -6.30
N GLU A 177 -13.20 31.61 -5.88
CA GLU A 177 -13.59 31.83 -4.48
C GLU A 177 -14.75 30.92 -4.07
N GLY A 178 -14.54 30.15 -2.99
CA GLY A 178 -15.52 29.18 -2.48
C GLY A 178 -15.50 27.82 -3.20
N GLU A 179 -14.64 27.62 -4.16
CA GLU A 179 -14.42 26.33 -4.79
C GLU A 179 -13.49 25.44 -3.96
N SER A 180 -13.74 24.12 -3.99
CA SER A 180 -12.81 23.14 -3.41
C SER A 180 -11.51 23.12 -4.21
N ALA A 181 -10.37 23.15 -3.52
CA ALA A 181 -9.07 23.26 -4.14
C ALA A 181 -8.06 22.31 -3.48
N LYS A 182 -7.01 21.94 -4.21
CA LYS A 182 -5.88 21.19 -3.68
C LYS A 182 -4.65 22.05 -3.49
N LEU A 183 -3.90 21.75 -2.44
CA LEU A 183 -2.58 22.30 -2.15
C LEU A 183 -1.56 21.14 -2.15
N LEU A 184 -0.48 21.27 -2.90
CA LEU A 184 0.59 20.28 -2.93
C LEU A 184 1.66 20.64 -1.91
N LEU A 185 1.94 19.71 -1.00
CA LEU A 185 3.00 19.82 0.00
C LEU A 185 4.19 18.95 -0.43
N SER A 186 4.92 19.38 -1.45
CA SER A 186 6.02 18.62 -2.05
C SER A 186 7.33 18.70 -1.28
N LYS A 187 7.50 19.71 -0.39
CA LYS A 187 8.74 19.90 0.37
C LYS A 187 8.82 18.97 1.58
N ASN A 188 9.88 18.18 1.63
CA ASN A 188 10.20 17.31 2.74
C ASN A 188 11.25 17.98 3.66
N PHE A 189 10.92 18.15 4.92
CA PHE A 189 11.77 18.77 5.94
C PHE A 189 12.40 17.73 6.89
N ARG A 190 12.19 16.44 6.66
CA ARG A 190 12.65 15.35 7.52
C ARG A 190 13.91 14.68 7.00
N SER A 191 14.01 14.55 5.69
CA SER A 191 15.03 13.72 5.05
C SER A 191 16.06 14.56 4.28
N ARG A 192 17.27 14.02 4.18
CA ARG A 192 18.31 14.57 3.31
C ARG A 192 17.94 14.39 1.84
N ASP A 193 18.55 15.22 0.99
CA ASP A 193 18.45 15.16 -0.47
C ASP A 193 18.74 13.75 -1.02
N THR A 194 19.83 13.13 -0.60
CA THR A 194 20.24 11.78 -1.04
C THR A 194 19.19 10.71 -0.79
N VAL A 195 18.41 10.83 0.30
CA VAL A 195 17.30 9.92 0.60
C VAL A 195 16.11 10.20 -0.31
N LEU A 196 15.79 11.47 -0.52
CA LEU A 196 14.68 11.88 -1.39
C LEU A 196 14.96 11.52 -2.86
N ASP A 197 16.18 11.72 -3.33
CA ASP A 197 16.60 11.37 -4.68
C ASP A 197 16.51 9.86 -4.92
N ALA A 198 16.93 9.06 -3.96
CA ALA A 198 16.77 7.59 -4.05
C ALA A 198 15.29 7.17 -4.07
N ALA A 199 14.44 7.77 -3.23
CA ALA A 199 13.01 7.52 -3.24
C ALA A 199 12.39 7.93 -4.58
N ASN A 200 12.69 9.13 -5.08
CA ASN A 200 12.24 9.61 -6.38
C ASN A 200 12.70 8.69 -7.53
N PHE A 201 13.96 8.22 -7.48
CA PHE A 201 14.49 7.29 -8.48
C PHE A 201 13.69 5.99 -8.50
N VAL A 202 13.42 5.40 -7.33
CA VAL A 202 12.64 4.15 -7.24
C VAL A 202 11.22 4.37 -7.74
N PHE A 203 10.52 5.40 -7.25
CA PHE A 203 9.13 5.63 -7.60
C PHE A 203 8.92 5.98 -9.08
N ARG A 204 9.80 6.74 -9.71
CA ARG A 204 9.75 7.02 -11.17
C ARG A 204 9.84 5.75 -12.01
N ASN A 205 10.47 4.70 -11.50
CA ASN A 205 10.64 3.43 -12.23
C ASN A 205 9.55 2.39 -11.92
N VAL A 206 8.88 2.46 -10.77
CA VAL A 206 7.93 1.41 -10.34
C VAL A 206 6.50 1.89 -10.19
N LEU A 207 6.27 3.20 -9.94
CA LEU A 207 4.92 3.72 -9.72
C LEU A 207 4.29 4.17 -11.04
N SER A 208 3.14 3.58 -11.35
CA SER A 208 2.30 3.93 -12.49
C SER A 208 0.83 3.74 -12.13
N ARG A 209 -0.08 4.25 -12.95
CA ARG A 209 -1.53 4.04 -12.75
C ARG A 209 -1.92 2.57 -12.67
N GLU A 210 -1.21 1.70 -13.39
CA GLU A 210 -1.50 0.27 -13.38
C GLU A 210 -1.03 -0.41 -12.08
N MET A 211 0.06 0.06 -11.47
CA MET A 211 0.66 -0.54 -10.28
C MET A 211 0.39 0.23 -8.98
N GLY A 212 0.11 1.53 -9.06
CA GLY A 212 -0.04 2.39 -7.89
C GLY A 212 -1.17 3.40 -8.01
N GLU A 213 -2.05 3.26 -9.04
CA GLU A 213 -3.20 4.13 -9.31
C GLU A 213 -2.84 5.58 -9.67
N LEU A 214 -1.56 5.94 -9.60
CA LEU A 214 -1.02 7.28 -9.83
C LEU A 214 0.28 7.16 -10.63
N ASP A 215 0.45 8.04 -11.63
CA ASP A 215 1.72 8.20 -12.33
C ASP A 215 2.64 9.10 -11.50
N TYR A 216 3.91 8.72 -11.36
CA TYR A 216 4.86 9.50 -10.58
C TYR A 216 5.49 10.60 -11.42
N GLY A 217 4.95 11.81 -11.32
CA GLY A 217 5.40 13.01 -12.03
C GLY A 217 6.11 14.02 -11.14
N GLU A 218 6.12 15.27 -11.58
CA GLU A 218 6.74 16.38 -10.84
C GLU A 218 5.92 16.73 -9.59
N ASP A 219 4.60 16.68 -9.68
CA ASP A 219 3.69 16.98 -8.57
C ASP A 219 3.80 15.95 -7.44
N GLU A 220 4.15 14.69 -7.76
CA GLU A 220 4.34 13.60 -6.81
C GLU A 220 5.77 13.51 -6.29
N SER A 221 6.72 14.19 -6.93
CA SER A 221 8.13 14.13 -6.56
C SER A 221 8.39 14.80 -5.21
N LEU A 222 9.29 14.21 -4.46
CA LEU A 222 9.73 14.75 -3.17
C LEU A 222 10.82 15.81 -3.39
N HIS A 223 10.64 16.99 -2.84
CA HIS A 223 11.59 18.09 -2.93
C HIS A 223 12.21 18.40 -1.57
N VAL A 224 13.47 18.78 -1.59
CA VAL A 224 14.20 19.16 -0.37
C VAL A 224 13.59 20.42 0.25
N GLY A 225 13.21 20.34 1.52
CA GLY A 225 12.69 21.46 2.31
C GLY A 225 13.62 21.91 3.42
N ALA A 226 14.47 20.99 3.94
CA ALA A 226 15.44 21.26 4.98
C ALA A 226 16.86 21.34 4.43
N SER A 227 17.73 22.08 5.11
CA SER A 227 19.17 22.11 4.80
C SER A 227 19.91 21.31 5.88
N TYR A 228 20.77 20.40 5.43
CA TYR A 228 21.64 19.60 6.29
C TYR A 228 23.09 19.88 5.96
N PRO A 229 24.01 19.80 6.94
CA PRO A 229 25.43 19.86 6.66
C PRO A 229 25.86 18.79 5.66
N GLU A 230 26.80 19.14 4.79
CA GLU A 230 27.34 18.15 3.86
C GLU A 230 27.97 16.98 4.62
N ASN A 231 27.62 15.78 4.23
CA ASN A 231 28.21 14.55 4.73
C ASN A 231 28.32 13.56 3.55
N PRO A 232 29.52 13.37 3.00
CA PRO A 232 29.74 12.52 1.83
C PRO A 232 29.41 11.03 2.10
N ASP A 233 29.39 10.62 3.37
CA ASP A 233 29.06 9.25 3.78
C ASP A 233 27.54 9.01 3.90
N CYS A 234 26.74 10.09 3.82
CA CYS A 234 25.28 9.99 3.84
C CYS A 234 24.69 9.73 2.44
N CYS A 235 24.94 8.58 1.87
CA CYS A 235 24.33 8.14 0.63
C CYS A 235 23.30 7.01 0.88
N THR A 236 22.34 6.89 -0.02
CA THR A 236 21.46 5.70 -0.01
C THR A 236 22.20 4.54 -0.64
N GLU A 237 22.34 3.45 0.11
CA GLU A 237 23.05 2.26 -0.33
C GLU A 237 22.08 1.13 -0.67
N PHE A 238 22.40 0.38 -1.72
CA PHE A 238 21.71 -0.85 -2.06
C PHE A 238 22.69 -2.04 -1.90
N HIS A 239 22.38 -2.91 -0.97
CA HIS A 239 23.20 -4.10 -0.72
C HIS A 239 22.53 -5.34 -1.30
N PHE A 240 23.23 -6.04 -2.19
CA PHE A 240 22.79 -7.30 -2.76
C PHE A 240 23.56 -8.47 -2.11
N VAL A 241 22.83 -9.34 -1.42
CA VAL A 241 23.40 -10.55 -0.79
C VAL A 241 23.06 -11.75 -1.67
N GLU A 242 24.04 -12.23 -2.43
CA GLU A 242 23.88 -13.41 -3.28
C GLU A 242 23.95 -14.69 -2.44
N MET A 243 22.95 -15.54 -2.61
CA MET A 243 22.88 -16.85 -1.99
C MET A 243 22.81 -17.92 -3.08
N SER A 244 23.59 -19.01 -2.95
CA SER A 244 23.53 -20.12 -3.90
C SER A 244 22.17 -20.81 -3.86
N ALA A 245 21.54 -20.94 -5.03
CA ALA A 245 20.16 -21.36 -5.16
C ALA A 245 19.97 -22.88 -5.04
N GLN A 246 19.26 -23.31 -4.02
CA GLN A 246 18.44 -24.52 -3.98
C GLN A 246 17.15 -24.21 -3.23
N GLU A 247 15.99 -24.46 -3.83
CA GLU A 247 14.70 -24.10 -3.25
C GLU A 247 14.22 -25.09 -2.17
N SER A 248 14.69 -24.93 -0.94
CA SER A 248 14.12 -25.63 0.22
C SER A 248 13.74 -24.67 1.34
N ASP A 249 12.77 -25.03 2.19
CA ASP A 249 12.39 -24.18 3.35
C ASP A 249 13.55 -23.94 4.30
N THR A 250 14.51 -24.87 4.36
CA THR A 250 15.76 -24.74 5.09
C THR A 250 16.63 -23.60 4.55
N GLU A 251 16.55 -23.30 3.26
CA GLU A 251 17.34 -22.24 2.62
C GLU A 251 16.73 -20.86 2.77
N LYS A 252 15.40 -20.74 2.78
CA LYS A 252 14.74 -19.49 3.15
C LYS A 252 15.12 -19.05 4.55
N LEU A 253 15.26 -20.01 5.48
CA LEU A 253 15.71 -19.76 6.84
C LEU A 253 17.20 -19.36 6.89
N ARG A 254 18.05 -19.98 6.06
CA ARG A 254 19.48 -19.59 5.92
C ARG A 254 19.63 -18.20 5.32
N ALA A 255 18.84 -17.87 4.29
CA ALA A 255 18.85 -16.56 3.68
C ALA A 255 18.46 -15.47 4.70
N ALA A 256 17.39 -15.68 5.48
CA ALA A 256 16.97 -14.72 6.52
C ALA A 256 18.04 -14.50 7.59
N ARG A 257 18.76 -15.55 7.98
CA ARG A 257 19.87 -15.45 8.95
C ARG A 257 21.09 -14.76 8.36
N ALA A 258 21.41 -15.01 7.09
CA ALA A 258 22.52 -14.35 6.39
C ALA A 258 22.24 -12.85 6.26
N GLU A 259 21.00 -12.48 5.87
CA GLU A 259 20.55 -11.11 5.82
C GLU A 259 20.66 -10.43 7.20
N ALA A 260 20.14 -11.06 8.26
CA ALA A 260 20.22 -10.53 9.61
C ALA A 260 21.66 -10.36 10.10
N SER A 261 22.55 -11.33 9.78
CA SER A 261 23.98 -11.24 10.10
C SER A 261 24.65 -10.08 9.36
N PHE A 262 24.38 -9.93 8.07
CA PHE A 262 24.93 -8.84 7.26
C PHE A 262 24.51 -7.47 7.84
N VAL A 263 23.21 -7.30 8.14
CA VAL A 263 22.69 -6.05 8.72
C VAL A 263 23.34 -5.74 10.06
N ALA A 264 23.48 -6.74 10.95
CA ALA A 264 24.13 -6.56 12.25
C ALA A 264 25.62 -6.17 12.10
N ASP A 265 26.36 -6.81 11.18
CA ASP A 265 27.75 -6.46 10.86
C ASP A 265 27.87 -5.04 10.28
N TYR A 266 26.90 -4.65 9.47
CA TYR A 266 26.86 -3.31 8.87
C TYR A 266 26.62 -2.24 9.94
N ILE A 267 25.65 -2.43 10.84
CA ILE A 267 25.36 -1.53 11.95
C ILE A 267 26.60 -1.38 12.85
N GLN A 268 27.22 -2.49 13.23
CA GLN A 268 28.44 -2.46 14.03
C GLN A 268 29.54 -1.65 13.36
N ARG A 269 29.73 -1.80 12.05
CA ARG A 269 30.72 -1.02 11.28
C ARG A 269 30.42 0.47 11.27
N LEU A 270 29.15 0.86 11.12
CA LEU A 270 28.73 2.28 11.17
C LEU A 270 29.08 2.91 12.54
N ILE A 271 28.75 2.21 13.63
CA ILE A 271 28.99 2.69 14.98
C ILE A 271 30.50 2.74 15.27
N ALA A 272 31.26 1.65 15.01
CA ALA A 272 32.68 1.59 15.22
C ALA A 272 33.48 2.52 14.32
N GLY A 273 32.99 2.79 13.10
CA GLY A 273 33.59 3.72 12.14
C GLY A 273 33.37 5.19 12.48
N GLY A 274 32.56 5.50 13.52
CA GLY A 274 32.28 6.87 13.92
C GLY A 274 31.38 7.62 12.89
N PHE A 275 30.50 6.91 12.19
CA PHE A 275 29.53 7.56 11.33
C PHE A 275 28.78 8.67 12.07
N THR A 276 28.58 9.82 11.44
CA THR A 276 27.98 10.98 12.11
C THR A 276 26.55 11.22 11.66
N VAL A 277 25.71 11.56 12.62
CA VAL A 277 24.35 12.04 12.42
C VAL A 277 24.19 13.43 13.02
N GLN A 278 23.18 14.17 12.57
CA GLN A 278 22.85 15.45 13.16
C GLN A 278 21.97 15.23 14.40
N ASP A 279 22.31 15.85 15.50
CA ASP A 279 21.49 15.84 16.70
C ASP A 279 20.23 16.70 16.49
N ASP A 280 19.06 16.15 16.82
CA ASP A 280 17.76 16.82 16.57
C ASP A 280 17.57 18.10 17.38
N LYS A 281 18.24 18.24 18.53
CA LYS A 281 18.06 19.37 19.45
C LYS A 281 19.11 20.46 19.24
N THR A 282 20.36 20.05 19.07
CA THR A 282 21.48 20.97 18.95
C THR A 282 21.83 21.32 17.52
N HIS A 283 21.35 20.52 16.55
CA HIS A 283 21.72 20.55 15.14
C HIS A 283 23.23 20.37 14.85
N GLU A 284 23.99 19.91 15.85
CA GLU A 284 25.40 19.63 15.71
C GLU A 284 25.68 18.17 15.32
N PRO A 285 26.75 17.90 14.56
CA PRO A 285 27.14 16.52 14.25
C PRO A 285 27.54 15.76 15.50
N ARG A 286 27.04 14.54 15.67
CA ARG A 286 27.48 13.60 16.69
C ARG A 286 27.65 12.19 16.12
N ALA A 287 28.39 11.34 16.81
CA ALA A 287 28.50 9.93 16.43
C ALA A 287 27.12 9.24 16.50
N VAL A 288 26.89 8.35 15.55
CA VAL A 288 25.67 7.51 15.48
C VAL A 288 25.63 6.55 16.66
N ARG A 289 24.42 6.27 17.16
CA ARG A 289 24.15 5.32 18.25
C ARG A 289 23.12 4.30 17.76
N GLU A 290 22.94 3.20 18.49
CA GLU A 290 21.93 2.18 18.17
C GLU A 290 20.52 2.78 18.08
N GLU A 291 20.18 3.74 18.94
CA GLU A 291 18.89 4.43 18.99
C GLU A 291 18.56 5.26 17.75
N ASP A 292 19.57 5.60 16.94
CA ASP A 292 19.40 6.35 15.68
C ASP A 292 19.06 5.42 14.49
N ILE A 293 19.13 4.12 14.68
CA ILE A 293 19.02 3.13 13.61
C ILE A 293 17.71 2.36 13.70
N VAL A 294 16.97 2.31 12.62
CA VAL A 294 15.69 1.57 12.53
C VAL A 294 15.74 0.55 11.42
N ILE A 295 15.36 -0.69 11.72
CA ILE A 295 15.22 -1.77 10.75
C ILE A 295 13.74 -1.93 10.41
N LEU A 296 13.37 -1.63 9.18
CA LEU A 296 12.00 -1.79 8.68
C LEU A 296 11.85 -3.13 7.97
N MET A 297 10.83 -3.89 8.30
CA MET A 297 10.52 -5.17 7.67
C MET A 297 9.03 -5.31 7.39
N ARG A 298 8.70 -5.95 6.27
CA ARG A 298 7.31 -6.25 5.92
C ARG A 298 6.62 -7.18 6.93
N SER A 299 7.35 -8.17 7.48
CA SER A 299 6.81 -9.16 8.41
C SER A 299 7.81 -9.43 9.55
N PRO A 300 7.80 -8.60 10.61
CA PRO A 300 8.76 -8.74 11.71
C PRO A 300 8.57 -10.04 12.50
N ARG A 301 7.34 -10.55 12.65
CA ARG A 301 7.05 -11.72 13.50
C ARG A 301 7.86 -12.97 13.15
N THR A 302 8.13 -13.20 11.87
CA THR A 302 8.85 -14.38 11.39
C THR A 302 10.37 -14.22 11.42
N ARG A 303 10.88 -12.97 11.40
CA ARG A 303 12.30 -12.67 11.25
C ARG A 303 12.93 -12.04 12.50
N LEU A 304 12.12 -11.48 13.41
CA LEU A 304 12.60 -10.75 14.59
C LEU A 304 13.60 -11.54 15.44
N ALA A 305 13.38 -12.86 15.61
CA ALA A 305 14.27 -13.71 16.40
C ALA A 305 15.67 -13.86 15.78
N ASP A 306 15.77 -13.90 14.45
CA ASP A 306 17.06 -14.00 13.77
C ASP A 306 17.82 -12.68 13.82
N TYR A 307 17.13 -11.56 13.59
CA TYR A 307 17.72 -10.22 13.72
C TYR A 307 18.18 -9.91 15.16
N ARG A 308 17.31 -10.20 16.15
CA ARG A 308 17.65 -10.01 17.56
C ARG A 308 18.91 -10.79 17.95
N ARG A 309 18.98 -12.09 17.58
CA ARG A 309 20.13 -12.93 17.83
C ARG A 309 21.39 -12.40 17.13
N ALA A 310 21.26 -11.95 15.88
CA ALA A 310 22.39 -11.41 15.14
C ALA A 310 22.94 -10.12 15.78
N LEU A 311 22.06 -9.22 16.22
CA LEU A 311 22.45 -7.99 16.91
C LEU A 311 23.07 -8.27 18.29
N GLU A 312 22.41 -9.07 19.14
CA GLU A 312 22.91 -9.45 20.47
C GLU A 312 24.28 -10.14 20.42
N SER A 313 24.59 -10.85 19.34
CA SER A 313 25.90 -11.52 19.16
C SER A 313 27.04 -10.55 18.85
N ARG A 314 26.74 -9.30 18.56
CA ARG A 314 27.74 -8.26 18.20
C ARG A 314 27.85 -7.14 19.24
N GLY A 315 27.12 -7.23 20.33
CA GLY A 315 27.04 -6.27 21.44
C GLY A 315 25.77 -5.50 21.33
#